data_4d29656f8e77838fbadb536ea730ba99
#
_entry.id   4d29656f8e77838fbadb536ea730ba99
#
_cell.length_a   1.000
_cell.length_b   1.000
_cell.length_c   1.000
_cell.angle_alpha   90.00
_cell.angle_beta   90.00
_cell.angle_gamma   90.00
#
_symmetry.space_group_name_H-M   'P 1'
#
loop_
_entity.id
_entity.type
_entity.pdbx_description
1 polymer ?
#
loop_
_entity_poly.entity_id
_entity_poly.type
_entity_poly.pdbx_seq_one_letter_code
_entity_poly.pdbx_strand_id
1 'polypeptide(L)'
;MTVKAKRFRIGVEGATTDGREIQREWLEQMAASYNPAVYTALINLEHIKSYLPDSTFNRYGKVTALFAEEITEGPLAGKMALYADVEPTESLVELVKKGQKLFTFMEVSPKFADTGKAYLVGLAATDDPASLGTEMLTFSASAAHNPLANRKQNPANLFTAAEETVIELEEVQDDKPSLFARVT
;
A
#
# COMPACT_ATOMS: atom_id res chain seq x y z
N MET A 1 21.04 -8.71 -6.53
CA MET A 1 20.68 -7.49 -5.77
C MET A 1 19.19 -7.54 -5.44
N THR A 2 18.83 -7.41 -4.18
CA THR A 2 17.43 -7.25 -3.77
C THR A 2 17.13 -5.77 -3.72
N VAL A 3 16.19 -5.30 -4.52
CA VAL A 3 15.73 -3.90 -4.47
C VAL A 3 14.69 -3.80 -3.37
N LYS A 4 14.86 -2.85 -2.46
CA LYS A 4 13.87 -2.49 -1.45
C LYS A 4 13.42 -1.06 -1.70
N ALA A 5 12.15 -0.80 -1.51
CA ALA A 5 11.67 0.57 -1.43
C ALA A 5 12.07 1.16 -0.07
N LYS A 6 12.51 2.42 -0.08
CA LYS A 6 12.63 3.18 1.16
C LYS A 6 11.24 3.25 1.81
N ARG A 7 11.19 3.16 3.16
CA ARG A 7 9.94 3.27 3.90
C ARG A 7 9.16 4.51 3.49
N PHE A 8 7.89 4.35 3.20
CA PHE A 8 7.03 5.42 2.71
C PHE A 8 5.63 5.33 3.33
N ARG A 9 4.95 6.46 3.37
CA ARG A 9 3.60 6.57 3.89
C ARG A 9 2.59 6.02 2.89
N ILE A 10 1.71 5.14 3.36
CA ILE A 10 0.69 4.49 2.55
C ILE A 10 -0.74 4.89 2.90
N GLY A 11 -0.93 5.62 4.00
CA GLY A 11 -2.24 6.12 4.41
C GLY A 11 -2.18 6.97 5.67
N VAL A 12 -3.24 7.76 5.86
CA VAL A 12 -3.42 8.67 6.99
C VAL A 12 -4.85 8.51 7.51
N GLU A 13 -5.06 8.71 8.80
CA GLU A 13 -6.41 8.77 9.36
C GLU A 13 -7.27 9.83 8.67
N GLY A 14 -8.56 9.55 8.48
CA GLY A 14 -9.50 10.46 7.86
C GLY A 14 -10.24 9.86 6.66
N ALA A 15 -10.66 10.70 5.74
CA ALA A 15 -11.55 10.35 4.64
C ALA A 15 -10.99 9.30 3.67
N THR A 16 -11.87 8.44 3.19
CA THR A 16 -11.60 7.44 2.15
C THR A 16 -12.29 7.79 0.84
N THR A 17 -11.87 7.14 -0.24
CA THR A 17 -12.44 7.35 -1.58
C THR A 17 -13.90 6.94 -1.70
N ASP A 18 -14.40 6.10 -0.79
CA ASP A 18 -15.79 5.64 -0.78
C ASP A 18 -16.66 6.33 0.28
N GLY A 19 -16.17 7.47 0.84
CA GLY A 19 -16.92 8.30 1.77
C GLY A 19 -16.92 7.80 3.21
N ARG A 20 -16.11 6.81 3.55
CA ARG A 20 -15.90 6.35 4.92
C ARG A 20 -14.69 7.05 5.54
N GLU A 21 -14.45 6.79 6.80
CA GLU A 21 -13.35 7.37 7.56
C GLU A 21 -12.43 6.28 8.11
N ILE A 22 -11.12 6.45 7.91
CA ILE A 22 -10.12 5.59 8.54
C ILE A 22 -9.87 6.07 9.95
N GLN A 23 -10.13 5.19 10.88
CA GLN A 23 -9.91 5.42 12.29
C GLN A 23 -8.41 5.33 12.62
N ARG A 24 -7.91 6.20 13.48
CA ARG A 24 -6.55 6.11 14.04
C ARG A 24 -6.24 4.72 14.58
N GLU A 25 -7.17 4.15 15.31
CA GLU A 25 -7.07 2.81 15.89
C GLU A 25 -6.80 1.72 14.85
N TRP A 26 -7.36 1.83 13.65
CA TRP A 26 -7.10 0.86 12.59
C TRP A 26 -5.66 0.89 12.11
N LEU A 27 -5.06 2.07 12.00
CA LEU A 27 -3.66 2.22 11.60
C LEU A 27 -2.74 1.63 12.67
N GLU A 28 -3.03 1.90 13.93
CA GLU A 28 -2.30 1.32 15.06
C GLU A 28 -2.44 -0.20 15.12
N GLN A 29 -3.63 -0.73 14.92
CA GLN A 29 -3.90 -2.18 14.87
C GLN A 29 -3.16 -2.86 13.71
N MET A 30 -3.19 -2.27 12.51
CA MET A 30 -2.47 -2.80 11.35
C MET A 30 -0.97 -2.86 11.61
N ALA A 31 -0.37 -1.79 12.14
CA ALA A 31 1.05 -1.76 12.46
C ALA A 31 1.44 -2.77 13.54
N ALA A 32 0.60 -2.93 14.56
CA ALA A 32 0.87 -3.84 15.67
C ALA A 32 0.72 -5.32 15.31
N SER A 33 -0.18 -5.67 14.39
CA SER A 33 -0.55 -7.05 14.09
C SER A 33 -0.06 -7.57 12.75
N TYR A 34 0.41 -6.70 11.85
CA TYR A 34 0.84 -7.13 10.52
C TYR A 34 1.98 -8.14 10.60
N ASN A 35 1.74 -9.30 10.00
CA ASN A 35 2.72 -10.37 9.93
C ASN A 35 2.59 -11.07 8.57
N PRO A 36 3.57 -10.92 7.66
CA PRO A 36 3.52 -11.56 6.36
C PRO A 36 3.51 -13.10 6.41
N ALA A 37 3.96 -13.71 7.50
CA ALA A 37 3.83 -15.15 7.69
C ALA A 37 2.39 -15.61 7.96
N VAL A 38 1.53 -14.71 8.44
CA VAL A 38 0.09 -14.95 8.64
C VAL A 38 -0.70 -14.62 7.38
N TYR A 39 -0.54 -13.41 6.88
CA TYR A 39 -1.13 -12.97 5.62
C TYR A 39 -0.28 -11.85 5.00
N THR A 40 0.16 -12.06 3.78
CA THR A 40 0.99 -11.08 3.05
C THR A 40 0.11 -10.20 2.16
N ALA A 41 0.11 -8.90 2.41
CA ALA A 41 -0.48 -7.93 1.50
C ALA A 41 0.40 -7.81 0.24
N LEU A 42 -0.17 -8.12 -0.91
CA LEU A 42 0.50 -8.01 -2.20
C LEU A 42 0.23 -6.65 -2.83
N ILE A 43 1.19 -6.19 -3.64
CA ILE A 43 1.04 -4.97 -4.44
C ILE A 43 0.45 -5.35 -5.79
N ASN A 44 -0.55 -4.60 -6.22
CA ASN A 44 -1.15 -4.72 -7.56
C ASN A 44 -1.28 -3.34 -8.21
N LEU A 45 -1.80 -3.29 -9.44
CA LEU A 45 -2.13 -2.04 -10.11
C LEU A 45 -3.63 -1.77 -9.96
N GLU A 46 -3.99 -0.60 -9.42
CA GLU A 46 -5.37 -0.09 -9.35
C GLU A 46 -6.36 -1.03 -8.63
N HIS A 47 -5.89 -1.90 -7.73
CA HIS A 47 -6.67 -2.99 -7.11
C HIS A 47 -7.33 -3.95 -8.11
N ILE A 48 -6.84 -3.99 -9.33
CA ILE A 48 -7.25 -4.97 -10.33
C ILE A 48 -6.40 -6.23 -10.17
N LYS A 49 -7.04 -7.38 -10.11
CA LYS A 49 -6.39 -8.67 -9.86
C LYS A 49 -6.81 -9.64 -10.96
N SER A 50 -5.87 -9.97 -11.83
CA SER A 50 -6.07 -11.03 -12.83
C SER A 50 -5.72 -12.40 -12.25
N TYR A 51 -6.43 -13.43 -12.71
CA TYR A 51 -6.07 -14.82 -12.45
C TYR A 51 -4.99 -15.34 -13.40
N LEU A 52 -4.67 -14.59 -14.47
CA LEU A 52 -3.67 -14.95 -15.45
C LEU A 52 -2.30 -14.43 -15.02
N PRO A 53 -1.28 -15.28 -14.89
CA PRO A 53 0.03 -14.88 -14.38
C PRO A 53 0.82 -13.96 -15.33
N ASP A 54 0.49 -13.97 -16.61
CA ASP A 54 1.08 -13.15 -17.68
C ASP A 54 0.31 -11.85 -17.94
N SER A 55 -0.76 -11.58 -17.20
CA SER A 55 -1.51 -10.33 -17.28
C SER A 55 -0.70 -9.15 -16.77
N THR A 56 -0.94 -7.96 -17.36
CA THR A 56 -0.48 -6.68 -16.80
C THR A 56 -0.98 -6.46 -15.36
N PHE A 57 -2.17 -6.96 -15.03
CA PHE A 57 -2.77 -6.87 -13.70
C PHE A 57 -2.41 -8.07 -12.82
N ASN A 58 -1.13 -8.39 -12.74
CA ASN A 58 -0.59 -9.42 -11.86
C ASN A 58 -0.04 -8.80 -10.54
N ARG A 59 0.95 -9.40 -9.93
CA ARG A 59 1.55 -8.93 -8.68
C ARG A 59 2.84 -8.18 -8.93
N TYR A 60 3.00 -7.04 -8.24
CA TYR A 60 4.12 -6.10 -8.41
C TYR A 60 5.00 -5.99 -7.17
N GLY A 61 4.74 -6.81 -6.17
CA GLY A 61 5.52 -6.86 -4.95
C GLY A 61 4.69 -7.26 -3.75
N LYS A 62 5.29 -7.13 -2.58
CA LYS A 62 4.68 -7.45 -1.29
C LYS A 62 5.05 -6.44 -0.22
N VAL A 63 4.18 -6.27 0.76
CA VAL A 63 4.45 -5.51 1.98
C VAL A 63 5.16 -6.41 2.98
N THR A 64 6.31 -5.97 3.49
CA THR A 64 7.12 -6.75 4.42
C THR A 64 6.96 -6.32 5.87
N ALA A 65 6.66 -5.05 6.13
CA ALA A 65 6.43 -4.52 7.47
C ALA A 65 5.55 -3.27 7.42
N LEU A 66 4.87 -2.99 8.53
CA LEU A 66 4.06 -1.78 8.73
C LEU A 66 4.46 -1.07 10.02
N PHE A 67 4.36 0.26 10.01
CA PHE A 67 4.65 1.14 11.14
C PHE A 67 3.61 2.24 11.21
N ALA A 68 3.13 2.56 12.42
CA ALA A 68 2.22 3.68 12.65
C ALA A 68 2.96 4.78 13.41
N GLU A 69 2.93 5.99 12.89
CA GLU A 69 3.55 7.17 13.50
C GLU A 69 2.69 8.40 13.29
N GLU A 70 2.66 9.29 14.30
CA GLU A 70 1.97 10.57 14.17
C GLU A 70 2.80 11.53 13.31
N ILE A 71 2.14 12.23 12.39
CA ILE A 71 2.78 13.25 11.56
C ILE A 71 3.04 14.48 12.42
N THR A 72 4.27 14.95 12.47
CA THR A 72 4.70 16.04 13.36
C THR A 72 4.72 17.40 12.67
N GLU A 73 4.79 17.45 11.34
CA GLU A 73 4.97 18.67 10.56
C GLU A 73 4.02 18.74 9.37
N GLY A 74 3.77 19.96 8.88
CA GLY A 74 2.99 20.21 7.68
C GLY A 74 1.48 20.19 7.90
N PRO A 75 0.69 20.18 6.80
CA PRO A 75 -0.77 20.31 6.84
C PRO A 75 -1.48 19.15 7.56
N LEU A 76 -0.84 17.99 7.65
CA LEU A 76 -1.37 16.77 8.27
C LEU A 76 -0.84 16.55 9.69
N ALA A 77 -0.12 17.51 10.26
CA ALA A 77 0.40 17.41 11.62
C ALA A 77 -0.68 17.03 12.64
N GLY A 78 -0.36 16.12 13.55
CA GLY A 78 -1.29 15.58 14.54
C GLY A 78 -2.11 14.37 14.08
N LYS A 79 -2.07 14.01 12.80
CA LYS A 79 -2.74 12.83 12.26
C LYS A 79 -1.83 11.61 12.34
N MET A 80 -2.43 10.46 12.63
CA MET A 80 -1.76 9.17 12.56
C MET A 80 -1.58 8.76 11.10
N ALA A 81 -0.39 8.30 10.75
CA ALA A 81 -0.08 7.77 9.44
C ALA A 81 0.43 6.32 9.52
N LEU A 82 0.21 5.57 8.47
CA LEU A 82 0.74 4.22 8.29
C LEU A 82 1.85 4.25 7.25
N TYR A 83 2.98 3.66 7.59
CA TYR A 83 4.16 3.52 6.74
C TYR A 83 4.41 2.05 6.44
N ALA A 84 4.92 1.77 5.25
CA ALA A 84 5.23 0.42 4.81
C ALA A 84 6.68 0.29 4.35
N ASP A 85 7.26 -0.87 4.66
CA ASP A 85 8.40 -1.41 3.94
C ASP A 85 7.88 -2.41 2.92
N VAL A 86 8.35 -2.32 1.69
CA VAL A 86 7.90 -3.18 0.60
C VAL A 86 9.09 -3.77 -0.16
N GLU A 87 8.85 -4.93 -0.73
CA GLU A 87 9.77 -5.61 -1.65
C GLU A 87 9.11 -5.60 -3.03
N PRO A 88 9.54 -4.70 -3.94
CA PRO A 88 8.98 -4.58 -5.27
C PRO A 88 9.51 -5.66 -6.22
N THR A 89 8.74 -5.98 -7.26
CA THR A 89 9.26 -6.69 -8.43
C THR A 89 10.04 -5.75 -9.35
N GLU A 90 10.85 -6.30 -10.25
CA GLU A 90 11.53 -5.51 -11.28
C GLU A 90 10.54 -4.68 -12.11
N SER A 91 9.37 -5.24 -12.41
CA SER A 91 8.32 -4.53 -13.17
C SER A 91 7.81 -3.28 -12.46
N LEU A 92 7.66 -3.30 -11.14
CA LEU A 92 7.30 -2.11 -10.37
C LEU A 92 8.44 -1.09 -10.37
N VAL A 93 9.67 -1.54 -10.20
CA VAL A 93 10.86 -0.68 -10.25
C VAL A 93 10.95 0.05 -11.59
N GLU A 94 10.72 -0.65 -12.69
CA GLU A 94 10.71 -0.05 -14.03
C GLU A 94 9.60 0.99 -14.21
N LEU A 95 8.38 0.71 -13.73
CA LEU A 95 7.27 1.66 -13.78
C LEU A 95 7.60 2.94 -13.00
N VAL A 96 8.13 2.81 -11.80
CA VAL A 96 8.53 3.95 -10.96
C VAL A 96 9.65 4.77 -11.61
N LYS A 97 10.66 4.11 -12.18
CA LYS A 97 11.74 4.79 -12.93
C LYS A 97 11.22 5.57 -14.14
N LYS A 98 10.13 5.12 -14.76
CA LYS A 98 9.44 5.83 -15.86
C LYS A 98 8.48 6.92 -15.36
N GLY A 99 8.39 7.16 -14.06
CA GLY A 99 7.48 8.14 -13.48
C GLY A 99 6.01 7.70 -13.47
N GLN A 100 5.73 6.40 -13.52
CA GLN A 100 4.38 5.83 -13.49
C GLN A 100 4.12 5.09 -12.18
N LYS A 101 2.85 5.03 -11.78
CA LYS A 101 2.41 4.29 -10.57
C LYS A 101 3.17 4.72 -9.30
N LEU A 102 3.34 6.04 -9.15
CA LEU A 102 4.13 6.63 -8.06
C LEU A 102 3.41 6.68 -6.71
N PHE A 103 2.10 6.54 -6.72
CA PHE A 103 1.25 6.65 -5.53
C PHE A 103 0.71 5.29 -5.13
N THR A 104 0.26 5.20 -3.88
CA THR A 104 -0.36 3.97 -3.37
C THR A 104 -1.67 4.27 -2.67
N PHE A 105 -2.54 3.26 -2.59
CA PHE A 105 -3.70 3.27 -1.70
C PHE A 105 -3.98 1.88 -1.14
N MET A 106 -4.45 1.85 0.10
CA MET A 106 -4.63 0.64 0.88
C MET A 106 -5.98 -0.03 0.61
N GLU A 107 -6.01 -1.35 0.67
CA GLU A 107 -7.22 -2.12 0.94
C GLU A 107 -7.15 -2.64 2.38
N VAL A 108 -8.09 -2.19 3.22
CA VAL A 108 -8.14 -2.49 4.64
C VAL A 108 -9.32 -3.40 4.94
N SER A 109 -9.08 -4.48 5.66
CA SER A 109 -10.13 -5.29 6.29
C SER A 109 -10.33 -4.78 7.73
N PRO A 110 -11.47 -4.15 8.06
CA PRO A 110 -11.70 -3.59 9.40
C PRO A 110 -11.78 -4.65 10.49
N LYS A 111 -12.21 -5.86 10.12
CA LYS A 111 -12.34 -7.02 11.00
C LYS A 111 -11.75 -8.24 10.31
N PHE A 112 -10.45 -8.39 10.42
CA PHE A 112 -9.73 -9.44 9.72
C PHE A 112 -9.79 -10.78 10.46
N ALA A 113 -10.34 -11.81 9.81
CA ALA A 113 -10.37 -13.20 10.27
C ALA A 113 -10.76 -13.31 11.77
N ASP A 114 -10.08 -14.14 12.53
CA ASP A 114 -10.35 -14.38 13.94
C ASP A 114 -9.88 -13.25 14.86
N THR A 115 -9.09 -12.29 14.34
CA THR A 115 -8.54 -11.20 15.16
C THR A 115 -9.59 -10.15 15.52
N GLY A 116 -10.60 -9.96 14.68
CA GLY A 116 -11.59 -8.88 14.79
C GLY A 116 -11.01 -7.47 14.69
N LYS A 117 -9.72 -7.34 14.35
CA LYS A 117 -8.98 -6.08 14.23
C LYS A 117 -8.72 -5.72 12.78
N ALA A 118 -8.42 -4.45 12.54
CA ALA A 118 -8.05 -3.98 11.21
C ALA A 118 -6.73 -4.61 10.74
N TYR A 119 -6.71 -5.01 9.47
CA TYR A 119 -5.53 -5.59 8.82
C TYR A 119 -5.40 -5.10 7.38
N LEU A 120 -4.16 -4.86 6.93
CA LEU A 120 -3.87 -4.53 5.54
C LEU A 120 -3.93 -5.81 4.70
N VAL A 121 -4.86 -5.86 3.75
CA VAL A 121 -5.04 -7.04 2.88
C VAL A 121 -4.55 -6.82 1.45
N GLY A 122 -4.25 -5.59 1.06
CA GLY A 122 -3.69 -5.26 -0.23
C GLY A 122 -3.19 -3.83 -0.30
N LEU A 123 -2.32 -3.59 -1.27
CA LEU A 123 -1.79 -2.26 -1.60
C LEU A 123 -1.81 -2.10 -3.11
N ALA A 124 -2.38 -1.01 -3.61
CA ALA A 124 -2.35 -0.72 -5.03
C ALA A 124 -1.37 0.38 -5.34
N ALA A 125 -0.65 0.22 -6.46
CA ALA A 125 0.07 1.31 -7.10
C ALA A 125 -0.84 1.99 -8.14
N THR A 126 -0.85 3.31 -8.17
CA THR A 126 -1.74 4.12 -9.01
C THR A 126 -1.05 5.38 -9.55
N ASP A 127 -1.52 5.88 -10.69
CA ASP A 127 -1.10 7.19 -11.24
C ASP A 127 -2.03 8.33 -10.79
N ASP A 128 -3.26 7.99 -10.43
CA ASP A 128 -4.28 8.95 -10.06
C ASP A 128 -4.52 8.90 -8.54
N PRO A 129 -3.73 9.66 -7.76
CA PRO A 129 -4.03 9.79 -6.36
C PRO A 129 -5.37 10.50 -6.22
N ALA A 130 -6.34 9.81 -5.64
CA ALA A 130 -7.67 10.37 -5.39
C ALA A 130 -7.65 11.63 -4.49
N SER A 131 -6.49 11.98 -3.94
CA SER A 131 -6.27 13.14 -3.09
C SER A 131 -6.43 14.50 -3.78
N LEU A 132 -6.32 14.57 -5.10
CA LEU A 132 -6.49 15.82 -5.84
C LEU A 132 -7.90 16.03 -6.38
N GLY A 133 -8.75 15.03 -6.33
CA GLY A 133 -10.11 15.09 -6.80
C GLY A 133 -11.11 14.97 -5.66
N THR A 134 -11.26 16.01 -4.83
CA THR A 134 -12.39 16.07 -3.89
C THR A 134 -13.72 15.84 -4.61
N GLU A 135 -13.84 16.25 -5.85
CA GLU A 135 -15.01 15.96 -6.70
C GLU A 135 -15.10 14.48 -7.10
N MET A 136 -13.99 13.83 -7.44
CA MET A 136 -14.01 12.38 -7.73
C MET A 136 -14.32 11.54 -6.50
N LEU A 137 -13.82 11.89 -5.32
CA LEU A 137 -14.19 11.27 -4.06
C LEU A 137 -15.67 11.47 -3.77
N THR A 138 -16.19 12.69 -3.91
CA THR A 138 -17.61 13.02 -3.73
C THR A 138 -18.46 12.30 -4.77
N PHE A 139 -18.03 12.25 -6.02
CA PHE A 139 -18.71 11.52 -7.09
C PHE A 139 -18.80 10.02 -6.81
N SER A 140 -17.71 9.39 -6.38
CA SER A 140 -17.68 7.96 -6.03
C SER A 140 -18.53 7.66 -4.80
N ALA A 141 -18.58 8.54 -3.81
CA ALA A 141 -19.38 8.40 -2.61
C ALA A 141 -20.88 8.60 -2.86
N SER A 142 -21.24 9.50 -3.78
CA SER A 142 -22.64 9.85 -4.12
C SER A 142 -23.23 9.02 -5.26
N ALA A 143 -22.41 8.25 -5.98
CA ALA A 143 -22.87 7.41 -7.08
C ALA A 143 -23.77 6.28 -6.55
N ALA A 144 -24.90 6.06 -7.20
CA ALA A 144 -25.79 4.93 -6.90
C ALA A 144 -25.08 3.57 -7.13
N HIS A 145 -23.98 3.58 -7.85
CA HIS A 145 -23.11 2.42 -8.08
C HIS A 145 -21.65 2.84 -7.84
N ASN A 146 -21.03 2.25 -6.83
CA ASN A 146 -19.61 2.52 -6.55
C ASN A 146 -18.73 1.78 -7.56
N PRO A 147 -18.00 2.48 -8.46
CA PRO A 147 -17.18 1.85 -9.48
C PRO A 147 -16.02 1.02 -8.93
N LEU A 148 -15.63 1.26 -7.66
CA LEU A 148 -14.55 0.53 -6.98
C LEU A 148 -15.03 -0.73 -6.25
N ALA A 149 -16.33 -0.93 -6.11
CA ALA A 149 -16.88 -2.05 -5.33
C ALA A 149 -16.40 -3.42 -5.84
N ASN A 150 -16.34 -3.59 -7.17
CA ASN A 150 -15.91 -4.84 -7.79
C ASN A 150 -14.40 -5.12 -7.67
N ARG A 151 -13.61 -4.16 -7.21
CA ARG A 151 -12.16 -4.29 -7.02
C ARG A 151 -11.78 -4.74 -5.63
N LYS A 152 -12.70 -4.71 -4.68
CA LYS A 152 -12.47 -5.13 -3.29
C LYS A 152 -12.37 -6.65 -3.17
N GLN A 153 -11.48 -7.13 -2.30
CA GLN A 153 -11.41 -8.55 -1.92
C GLN A 153 -12.63 -8.98 -1.10
N ASN A 154 -13.16 -8.07 -0.31
CA ASN A 154 -14.37 -8.24 0.49
C ASN A 154 -15.18 -6.93 0.43
N PRO A 155 -16.53 -6.97 0.26
CA PRO A 155 -17.36 -5.77 0.22
C PRO A 155 -17.25 -4.86 1.46
N ALA A 156 -16.86 -5.41 2.62
CA ALA A 156 -16.64 -4.64 3.85
C ALA A 156 -15.28 -3.91 3.88
N ASN A 157 -14.34 -4.24 2.98
CA ASN A 157 -13.06 -3.57 2.90
C ASN A 157 -13.21 -2.14 2.38
N LEU A 158 -12.29 -1.29 2.77
CA LEU A 158 -12.23 0.11 2.40
C LEU A 158 -11.02 0.39 1.53
N PHE A 159 -11.18 1.22 0.51
CA PHE A 159 -10.07 1.87 -0.16
C PHE A 159 -9.81 3.22 0.49
N THR A 160 -8.55 3.54 0.73
CA THR A 160 -8.15 4.83 1.27
C THR A 160 -7.93 5.84 0.16
N ALA A 161 -8.03 7.12 0.47
CA ALA A 161 -7.54 8.16 -0.41
C ALA A 161 -6.02 7.97 -0.62
N ALA A 162 -5.58 8.06 -1.87
CA ALA A 162 -4.17 8.02 -2.17
C ALA A 162 -3.51 9.33 -1.72
N GLU A 163 -2.33 9.22 -1.16
CA GLU A 163 -1.50 10.37 -0.86
C GLU A 163 -0.31 10.45 -1.82
N GLU A 164 0.15 11.66 -2.04
CA GLU A 164 1.35 11.90 -2.81
C GLU A 164 2.56 11.36 -2.03
N THR A 165 3.03 10.20 -2.45
CA THR A 165 4.19 9.54 -1.86
C THR A 165 5.07 9.04 -2.98
N VAL A 166 6.26 9.60 -3.10
CA VAL A 166 7.26 9.12 -4.05
C VAL A 166 7.90 7.87 -3.47
N ILE A 167 7.83 6.78 -4.22
CA ILE A 167 8.54 5.55 -3.86
C ILE A 167 10.01 5.72 -4.24
N GLU A 168 10.86 5.99 -3.25
CA GLU A 168 12.30 5.97 -3.44
C GLU A 168 12.81 4.53 -3.31
N LEU A 169 13.55 4.07 -4.32
CA LEU A 169 14.11 2.73 -4.36
C LEU A 169 15.59 2.78 -3.97
N GLU A 170 15.97 1.91 -3.05
CA GLU A 170 17.35 1.75 -2.60
C GLU A 170 17.89 0.38 -3.04
N GLU A 171 19.05 0.37 -3.68
CA GLU A 171 19.76 -0.87 -4.00
C GLU A 171 20.49 -1.36 -2.74
N VAL A 172 20.10 -2.52 -2.25
CA VAL A 172 20.80 -3.18 -1.15
C VAL A 172 21.85 -4.11 -1.76
N GLN A 173 23.12 -3.80 -1.52
CA GLN A 173 24.19 -4.74 -1.82
C GLN A 173 24.14 -5.88 -0.80
N ASP A 174 23.92 -7.09 -1.29
CA ASP A 174 24.10 -8.28 -0.48
C ASP A 174 25.61 -8.45 -0.20
N ASP A 175 26.06 -8.06 0.98
CA ASP A 175 27.38 -8.44 1.50
C ASP A 175 27.42 -9.95 1.78
N LYS A 176 27.39 -10.75 0.72
CA LYS A 176 27.80 -12.14 0.82
C LYS A 176 29.30 -12.15 0.78
N PRO A 177 29.99 -12.62 1.83
CA PRO A 177 31.43 -12.80 1.77
C PRO A 177 31.75 -13.75 0.63
N SER A 178 32.55 -13.29 -0.32
CA SER A 178 33.00 -14.08 -1.43
C SER A 178 33.75 -15.32 -0.90
N LEU A 179 33.27 -16.50 -1.28
CA LEU A 179 33.83 -17.79 -0.90
C LEU A 179 35.26 -18.01 -1.50
N PHE A 180 35.78 -17.03 -2.25
CA PHE A 180 37.10 -17.09 -2.90
C PHE A 180 38.23 -16.31 -2.21
N ALA A 181 38.01 -15.75 -1.03
CA ALA A 181 39.06 -15.06 -0.26
C ALA A 181 39.85 -15.97 0.70
N ARG A 182 39.93 -17.26 0.42
CA ARG A 182 40.81 -18.20 1.16
C ARG A 182 41.55 -19.12 0.21
N VAL A 183 42.49 -18.58 -0.52
CA VAL A 183 43.68 -19.32 -1.03
C VAL A 183 44.82 -18.33 -1.14
N THR A 184 45.55 -18.14 -0.11
CA THR A 184 47.00 -17.89 -0.08
C THR A 184 47.53 -18.36 1.27
#